data_4e075c613105193f863dc32c1aea040e
#
_entry.id   4e075c613105193f863dc32c1aea040e
#
_cell.length_a   1.000
_cell.length_b   1.000
_cell.length_c   1.000
_cell.angle_alpha   90.00
_cell.angle_beta   90.00
_cell.angle_gamma   90.00
#
_symmetry.space_group_name_H-M   'P 1'
#
loop_
_entity.id
_entity.type
_entity.pdbx_description
1 polymer ?
#
loop_
_entity_poly.entity_id
_entity_poly.type
_entity_poly.pdbx_seq_one_letter_code
_entity_poly.pdbx_strand_id
1 'polypeptide(L)'
;MDQVLYVVRAEHARFTHIIPHHHECYELVYYFKGNGTSMIGEHNYHFQAGTYALISPHQQHDEDHRGDAEVLFVGFQTNMSEIAELQGMHQDDREHSLHHYMLQLNTEYTRRGEGAQDYLNDRLHHMLLHLLHRGGNSMYPLFSGDRLQHVLAYMNEHFTQRLSIEMLADMSGYSYDRFRHLFKEKYGASPSRYMLIKRLDYAKHLLASTQMSISDVSAEAGFVNDAQFCNMFKRETGTTPRSYRKNLQIKNI
;
A
#
# COMPACT_ATOMS: atom_id res chain seq x y z
N MET A 1 14.68 1.28 -13.73
CA MET A 1 13.81 0.42 -12.91
C MET A 1 13.89 0.97 -11.50
N ASP A 2 12.75 1.19 -10.87
CA ASP A 2 12.75 1.76 -9.53
C ASP A 2 13.02 0.66 -8.51
N GLN A 3 13.87 0.95 -7.52
CA GLN A 3 14.29 -0.03 -6.54
C GLN A 3 14.43 0.61 -5.16
N VAL A 4 13.74 0.03 -4.17
CA VAL A 4 13.95 0.36 -2.75
C VAL A 4 15.21 -0.34 -2.27
N LEU A 5 16.12 0.42 -1.68
CA LEU A 5 17.39 -0.08 -1.13
C LEU A 5 17.27 -0.30 0.38
N TYR A 6 16.70 0.67 1.09
CA TYR A 6 16.45 0.58 2.53
C TYR A 6 15.24 1.42 2.93
N VAL A 7 14.63 1.02 4.04
CA VAL A 7 13.60 1.77 4.75
C VAL A 7 13.98 1.75 6.23
N VAL A 8 14.17 2.92 6.83
CA VAL A 8 14.59 3.05 8.22
C VAL A 8 13.66 4.01 8.93
N ARG A 9 13.02 3.55 10.01
CA ARG A 9 12.26 4.40 10.94
C ARG A 9 13.14 4.72 12.15
N ALA A 10 13.31 5.99 12.45
CA ALA A 10 14.13 6.48 13.53
C ALA A 10 13.36 7.44 14.44
N GLU A 11 13.68 7.36 15.73
CA GLU A 11 13.26 8.34 16.71
C GLU A 11 14.50 9.13 17.14
N HIS A 12 14.41 10.43 17.12
CA HIS A 12 15.48 11.34 17.54
C HIS A 12 15.04 12.12 18.77
N ALA A 13 15.90 12.11 19.80
CA ALA A 13 15.67 12.94 20.97
C ALA A 13 15.87 14.42 20.64
N ARG A 14 15.26 15.27 21.43
CA ARG A 14 15.45 16.71 21.35
C ARG A 14 16.95 17.09 21.35
N PHE A 15 17.32 18.03 20.45
CA PHE A 15 18.69 18.50 20.24
C PHE A 15 19.65 17.45 19.62
N THR A 16 19.12 16.43 18.98
CA THR A 16 19.93 15.54 18.16
C THR A 16 20.42 16.29 16.92
N HIS A 17 21.72 16.17 16.65
CA HIS A 17 22.35 16.67 15.44
C HIS A 17 22.85 15.48 14.61
N ILE A 18 22.39 15.35 13.36
CA ILE A 18 22.88 14.41 12.37
C ILE A 18 23.98 15.12 11.58
N ILE A 19 25.19 14.62 11.68
CA ILE A 19 26.36 15.24 11.02
C ILE A 19 26.22 15.22 9.49
N PRO A 20 26.83 16.18 8.78
CA PRO A 20 26.79 16.21 7.31
C PRO A 20 27.32 14.92 6.69
N HIS A 21 26.49 14.32 5.80
CA HIS A 21 26.80 13.09 5.08
C HIS A 21 26.15 13.10 3.69
N HIS A 22 26.36 12.06 2.90
CA HIS A 22 25.74 11.87 1.59
C HIS A 22 25.56 10.39 1.28
N HIS A 23 24.69 10.07 0.31
CA HIS A 23 24.41 8.71 -0.15
C HIS A 23 24.62 8.57 -1.66
N GLU A 24 24.89 7.35 -2.14
CA GLU A 24 25.01 6.98 -3.57
C GLU A 24 23.63 6.84 -4.26
N CYS A 25 22.54 7.03 -3.53
CA CYS A 25 21.17 6.86 -3.99
C CYS A 25 20.34 8.10 -3.64
N TYR A 26 19.13 8.18 -4.19
CA TYR A 26 18.13 9.13 -3.68
C TYR A 26 17.73 8.75 -2.28
N GLU A 27 17.43 9.74 -1.46
CA GLU A 27 16.83 9.55 -0.16
C GLU A 27 15.58 10.43 -0.02
N LEU A 28 14.48 9.82 0.42
CA LEU A 28 13.28 10.51 0.83
C LEU A 28 13.16 10.43 2.35
N VAL A 29 13.12 11.58 3.01
CA VAL A 29 12.96 11.71 4.46
C VAL A 29 11.59 12.27 4.76
N TYR A 30 10.76 11.57 5.54
CA TYR A 30 9.46 12.05 5.97
C TYR A 30 9.42 12.29 7.48
N TYR A 31 9.01 13.48 7.87
CA TYR A 31 8.94 13.91 9.28
C TYR A 31 7.52 13.69 9.82
N PHE A 32 7.33 12.58 10.56
CA PHE A 32 6.04 12.28 11.20
C PHE A 32 5.77 13.17 12.39
N LYS A 33 6.86 13.54 13.11
CA LYS A 33 6.82 14.27 14.36
C LYS A 33 8.07 15.13 14.52
N GLY A 34 7.96 16.21 15.29
CA GLY A 34 9.08 17.07 15.60
C GLY A 34 9.22 18.26 14.66
N ASN A 35 10.29 19.02 14.88
CA ASN A 35 10.67 20.18 14.08
C ASN A 35 12.18 20.41 14.19
N GLY A 36 12.73 21.09 13.21
CA GLY A 36 14.15 21.37 13.14
C GLY A 36 14.57 22.08 11.86
N THR A 37 15.85 21.94 11.54
CA THR A 37 16.44 22.42 10.30
C THR A 37 17.24 21.33 9.62
N SER A 38 17.30 21.34 8.29
CA SER A 38 18.14 20.46 7.48
C SER A 38 18.84 21.30 6.43
N MET A 39 20.15 21.16 6.35
CA MET A 39 20.95 21.70 5.26
C MET A 39 20.97 20.65 4.13
N ILE A 40 20.51 21.02 2.94
CA ILE A 40 20.58 20.16 1.74
C ILE A 40 21.36 20.95 0.69
N GLY A 41 22.60 20.51 0.44
CA GLY A 41 23.55 21.29 -0.37
C GLY A 41 23.89 22.62 0.27
N GLU A 42 23.60 23.71 -0.43
CA GLU A 42 23.85 25.08 0.06
C GLU A 42 22.59 25.73 0.71
N HIS A 43 21.47 24.99 0.79
CA HIS A 43 20.19 25.53 1.23
C HIS A 43 19.82 24.99 2.60
N ASN A 44 19.44 25.91 3.48
CA ASN A 44 18.95 25.56 4.82
C ASN A 44 17.42 25.59 4.85
N TYR A 45 16.80 24.46 5.19
CA TYR A 45 15.36 24.27 5.23
C TYR A 45 14.87 24.10 6.66
N HIS A 46 13.64 24.55 6.93
CA HIS A 46 12.94 24.21 8.15
C HIS A 46 12.02 23.01 7.89
N PHE A 47 12.05 22.01 8.77
CA PHE A 47 11.10 20.92 8.76
C PHE A 47 10.19 20.92 9.98
N GLN A 48 9.03 20.35 9.81
CA GLN A 48 8.02 20.10 10.84
C GLN A 48 7.22 18.85 10.50
N ALA A 49 6.36 18.38 11.41
CA ALA A 49 5.48 17.26 11.13
C ALA A 49 4.67 17.48 9.83
N GLY A 50 4.65 16.46 8.96
CA GLY A 50 3.99 16.50 7.64
C GLY A 50 4.84 17.13 6.53
N THR A 51 6.10 17.49 6.78
CA THR A 51 7.05 17.83 5.70
C THR A 51 7.86 16.62 5.27
N TYR A 52 8.46 16.70 4.09
CA TYR A 52 9.41 15.71 3.60
C TYR A 52 10.56 16.38 2.83
N ALA A 53 11.73 15.74 2.85
CA ALA A 53 12.87 16.14 2.05
C ALA A 53 13.14 15.09 0.97
N LEU A 54 13.44 15.53 -0.25
CA LEU A 54 14.01 14.69 -1.30
C LEU A 54 15.46 15.10 -1.54
N ILE A 55 16.37 14.15 -1.43
CA ILE A 55 17.81 14.34 -1.49
C ILE A 55 18.36 13.53 -2.66
N SER A 56 19.04 14.19 -3.58
CA SER A 56 19.65 13.54 -4.75
C SER A 56 20.92 12.76 -4.37
N PRO A 57 21.33 11.76 -5.18
CA PRO A 57 22.60 11.07 -4.96
C PRO A 57 23.78 12.04 -4.84
N HIS A 58 24.71 11.73 -3.94
CA HIS A 58 25.92 12.52 -3.62
C HIS A 58 25.66 13.92 -3.03
N GLN A 59 24.42 14.29 -2.81
CA GLN A 59 24.10 15.58 -2.20
C GLN A 59 24.35 15.56 -0.70
N GLN A 60 25.26 16.42 -0.22
CA GLN A 60 25.54 16.56 1.20
C GLN A 60 24.33 17.15 1.93
N HIS A 61 23.99 16.56 3.08
CA HIS A 61 22.89 17.01 3.92
C HIS A 61 23.13 16.68 5.40
N ASP A 62 22.42 17.38 6.27
CA ASP A 62 22.43 17.21 7.73
C ASP A 62 21.03 17.46 8.31
N GLU A 63 20.89 17.22 9.63
CA GLU A 63 19.65 17.55 10.36
C GLU A 63 19.94 18.02 11.78
N ASP A 64 19.26 19.10 12.18
CA ASP A 64 19.23 19.62 13.55
C ASP A 64 17.82 19.53 14.14
N HIS A 65 17.59 18.62 15.08
CA HIS A 65 16.30 18.43 15.73
C HIS A 65 16.12 19.33 16.95
N ARG A 66 15.09 20.20 16.95
CA ARG A 66 14.80 21.10 18.07
C ARG A 66 13.89 20.47 19.13
N GLY A 67 13.16 19.44 18.78
CA GLY A 67 12.26 18.65 19.63
C GLY A 67 12.44 17.17 19.39
N ASP A 68 11.75 16.33 20.17
CA ASP A 68 11.69 14.91 19.89
C ASP A 68 11.04 14.71 18.51
N ALA A 69 11.66 13.91 17.67
CA ALA A 69 11.25 13.71 16.28
C ALA A 69 11.10 12.22 15.94
N GLU A 70 10.20 11.95 15.03
CA GLU A 70 9.99 10.64 14.42
C GLU A 70 10.07 10.80 12.91
N VAL A 71 10.98 10.06 12.29
CA VAL A 71 11.36 10.20 10.88
C VAL A 71 11.38 8.83 10.20
N LEU A 72 11.06 8.80 8.92
CA LEU A 72 11.25 7.62 8.08
C LEU A 72 12.10 7.99 6.87
N PHE A 73 13.20 7.27 6.69
CA PHE A 73 14.12 7.39 5.58
C PHE A 73 13.86 6.27 4.58
N VAL A 74 13.76 6.59 3.30
CA VAL A 74 13.67 5.61 2.21
C VAL A 74 14.78 5.90 1.20
N GLY A 75 15.78 5.02 1.15
CA GLY A 75 16.82 5.05 0.13
C GLY A 75 16.39 4.27 -1.09
N PHE A 76 16.55 4.85 -2.30
CA PHE A 76 16.10 4.24 -3.53
C PHE A 76 16.91 4.64 -4.76
N GLN A 77 16.80 3.83 -5.81
CA GLN A 77 17.28 4.14 -7.16
C GLN A 77 16.08 4.27 -8.11
N THR A 78 16.17 5.18 -9.06
CA THR A 78 15.17 5.37 -10.11
C THR A 78 15.83 5.82 -11.42
N ASN A 79 15.18 5.52 -12.54
CA ASN A 79 15.53 6.04 -13.87
C ASN A 79 14.68 7.27 -14.25
N MET A 80 13.82 7.75 -13.37
CA MET A 80 13.02 8.96 -13.56
C MET A 80 13.90 10.20 -13.31
N SER A 81 14.42 10.78 -14.37
CA SER A 81 15.30 11.97 -14.31
C SER A 81 14.63 13.17 -13.64
N GLU A 82 13.31 13.28 -13.80
CA GLU A 82 12.47 14.38 -13.27
C GLU A 82 12.44 14.42 -11.74
N ILE A 83 12.72 13.30 -11.08
CA ILE A 83 12.79 13.25 -9.62
C ILE A 83 13.88 14.18 -9.06
N ALA A 84 14.99 14.37 -9.79
CA ALA A 84 16.04 15.28 -9.37
C ALA A 84 15.57 16.75 -9.27
N GLU A 85 14.57 17.14 -10.04
CA GLU A 85 13.99 18.49 -10.02
C GLU A 85 13.18 18.76 -8.72
N LEU A 86 12.80 17.69 -8.01
CA LEU A 86 12.09 17.78 -6.74
C LEU A 86 13.02 17.82 -5.52
N GLN A 87 14.35 17.99 -5.73
CA GLN A 87 15.30 18.10 -4.61
C GLN A 87 14.92 19.25 -3.66
N GLY A 88 15.00 19.00 -2.36
CA GLY A 88 14.74 19.98 -1.31
C GLY A 88 13.60 19.58 -0.39
N MET A 89 13.09 20.56 0.36
CA MET A 89 12.05 20.38 1.37
C MET A 89 10.67 20.74 0.85
N HIS A 90 9.69 19.90 1.12
CA HIS A 90 8.32 20.04 0.66
C HIS A 90 7.32 19.80 1.79
N GLN A 91 6.10 20.28 1.62
CA GLN A 91 4.97 19.97 2.50
C GLN A 91 4.14 18.83 1.89
N ASP A 92 3.70 17.85 2.67
CA ASP A 92 2.75 16.84 2.21
C ASP A 92 1.38 17.48 1.85
N ASP A 93 0.56 16.76 1.10
CA ASP A 93 -0.77 17.28 0.73
C ASP A 93 -1.74 17.24 1.91
N ARG A 94 -2.91 17.86 1.72
CA ARG A 94 -3.97 17.93 2.74
C ARG A 94 -4.51 16.53 3.12
N GLU A 95 -4.33 15.56 2.24
CA GLU A 95 -4.78 14.19 2.42
C GLU A 95 -3.68 13.31 3.02
N HIS A 96 -2.49 13.88 3.28
CA HIS A 96 -1.31 13.17 3.77
C HIS A 96 -0.95 11.94 2.94
N SER A 97 -0.98 12.10 1.62
CA SER A 97 -0.79 10.99 0.69
C SER A 97 0.61 10.37 0.80
N LEU A 98 1.65 11.21 0.92
CA LEU A 98 3.01 10.70 1.08
C LEU A 98 3.22 10.00 2.41
N HIS A 99 2.63 10.50 3.50
CA HIS A 99 2.57 9.82 4.80
C HIS A 99 2.13 8.35 4.64
N HIS A 100 1.04 8.12 3.91
CA HIS A 100 0.50 6.78 3.69
C HIS A 100 1.46 5.89 2.88
N TYR A 101 2.07 6.41 1.80
CA TYR A 101 3.08 5.67 1.05
C TYR A 101 4.27 5.26 1.92
N MET A 102 4.76 6.18 2.75
CA MET A 102 5.89 5.93 3.65
C MET A 102 5.58 4.83 4.67
N LEU A 103 4.39 4.86 5.28
CA LEU A 103 3.96 3.80 6.21
C LEU A 103 3.80 2.44 5.53
N GLN A 104 3.29 2.40 4.31
CA GLN A 104 3.17 1.17 3.53
C GLN A 104 4.55 0.58 3.22
N LEU A 105 5.49 1.39 2.73
CA LEU A 105 6.85 0.96 2.47
C LEU A 105 7.51 0.39 3.74
N ASN A 106 7.36 1.07 4.89
CA ASN A 106 7.89 0.59 6.16
C ASN A 106 7.27 -0.74 6.60
N THR A 107 5.96 -0.88 6.44
CA THR A 107 5.24 -2.11 6.83
C THR A 107 5.71 -3.30 6.00
N GLU A 108 5.79 -3.15 4.67
CA GLU A 108 6.23 -4.23 3.78
C GLU A 108 7.71 -4.54 3.91
N TYR A 109 8.56 -3.52 4.07
CA TYR A 109 10.00 -3.72 4.30
C TYR A 109 10.29 -4.52 5.56
N THR A 110 9.46 -4.34 6.59
CA THR A 110 9.59 -5.07 7.87
C THR A 110 9.09 -6.51 7.77
N ARG A 111 8.13 -6.81 6.89
CA ARG A 111 7.53 -8.16 6.74
C ARG A 111 8.43 -9.22 6.12
N ARG A 112 9.40 -8.85 5.28
CA ARG A 112 10.39 -9.73 4.64
C ARG A 112 9.81 -11.06 4.14
N GLY A 113 8.85 -11.02 3.22
CA GLY A 113 8.28 -12.22 2.57
C GLY A 113 8.86 -12.44 1.16
N GLU A 114 8.61 -13.63 0.59
CA GLU A 114 8.88 -13.92 -0.83
C GLU A 114 8.04 -12.95 -1.70
N GLY A 115 8.67 -12.25 -2.66
CA GLY A 115 8.04 -11.19 -3.47
C GLY A 115 7.95 -9.81 -2.83
N ALA A 116 8.41 -9.62 -1.59
CA ALA A 116 8.35 -8.32 -0.91
C ALA A 116 9.10 -7.21 -1.66
N GLN A 117 10.22 -7.55 -2.31
CA GLN A 117 11.01 -6.56 -3.06
C GLN A 117 10.25 -6.02 -4.28
N ASP A 118 9.56 -6.86 -5.03
CA ASP A 118 8.79 -6.43 -6.21
C ASP A 118 7.63 -5.53 -5.79
N TYR A 119 6.97 -5.88 -4.70
CA TYR A 119 5.92 -5.05 -4.12
C TYR A 119 6.44 -3.69 -3.63
N LEU A 120 7.60 -3.66 -2.95
CA LEU A 120 8.24 -2.43 -2.51
C LEU A 120 8.62 -1.53 -3.70
N ASN A 121 9.15 -2.11 -4.78
CA ASN A 121 9.53 -1.38 -5.97
C ASN A 121 8.30 -0.80 -6.70
N ASP A 122 7.20 -1.56 -6.75
CA ASP A 122 5.93 -1.08 -7.29
C ASP A 122 5.37 0.08 -6.47
N ARG A 123 5.38 -0.02 -5.13
CA ARG A 123 4.98 1.07 -4.23
C ARG A 123 5.84 2.31 -4.36
N LEU A 124 7.15 2.13 -4.46
CA LEU A 124 8.08 3.22 -4.75
C LEU A 124 7.71 3.92 -6.07
N HIS A 125 7.52 3.15 -7.15
CA HIS A 125 7.14 3.68 -8.45
C HIS A 125 5.88 4.56 -8.37
N HIS A 126 4.82 4.06 -7.74
CA HIS A 126 3.59 4.82 -7.54
C HIS A 126 3.78 6.08 -6.69
N MET A 127 4.59 6.02 -5.65
CA MET A 127 4.94 7.16 -4.83
C MET A 127 5.69 8.23 -5.63
N LEU A 128 6.67 7.84 -6.45
CA LEU A 128 7.44 8.77 -7.28
C LEU A 128 6.55 9.44 -8.33
N LEU A 129 5.68 8.69 -9.00
CA LEU A 129 4.67 9.25 -9.90
C LEU A 129 3.77 10.27 -9.18
N HIS A 130 3.32 9.98 -7.96
CA HIS A 130 2.53 10.90 -7.17
C HIS A 130 3.29 12.21 -6.90
N LEU A 131 4.57 12.13 -6.53
CA LEU A 131 5.40 13.31 -6.29
C LEU A 131 5.59 14.18 -7.55
N LEU A 132 5.85 13.56 -8.69
CA LEU A 132 6.01 14.26 -9.97
C LEU A 132 4.74 15.00 -10.41
N HIS A 133 3.57 14.39 -10.18
CA HIS A 133 2.29 15.02 -10.54
C HIS A 133 1.95 16.26 -9.71
N ARG A 134 2.46 16.37 -8.49
CA ARG A 134 2.30 17.56 -7.65
C ARG A 134 3.09 18.78 -8.13
N GLY A 135 4.19 18.57 -8.85
CA GLY A 135 5.05 19.63 -9.42
C GLY A 135 4.44 20.44 -10.57
N GLY A 136 3.22 20.15 -11.00
CA GLY A 136 2.39 21.08 -11.77
C GLY A 136 2.58 21.13 -13.28
N ASN A 137 3.28 20.18 -13.93
CA ASN A 137 3.35 20.13 -15.40
C ASN A 137 3.56 18.70 -15.94
N SER A 138 2.75 17.74 -15.53
CA SER A 138 2.88 16.40 -16.06
C SER A 138 1.98 16.14 -17.25
N MET A 139 2.60 15.81 -18.39
CA MET A 139 1.95 15.29 -19.61
C MET A 139 1.55 13.82 -19.49
N TYR A 140 1.77 13.21 -18.32
CA TYR A 140 1.23 11.89 -18.01
C TYR A 140 -0.13 12.09 -17.36
N PRO A 141 -1.17 11.47 -17.90
CA PRO A 141 -2.45 11.51 -17.20
C PRO A 141 -2.15 11.02 -15.78
N LEU A 142 -2.47 11.88 -14.81
CA LEU A 142 -2.70 11.38 -13.47
C LEU A 142 -3.21 9.95 -13.63
N PHE A 143 -2.62 8.99 -12.94
CA PHE A 143 -3.47 7.94 -12.48
C PHE A 143 -4.54 8.65 -11.62
N SER A 144 -5.48 9.25 -12.32
CA SER A 144 -6.85 9.36 -11.87
C SER A 144 -7.41 7.93 -11.82
N GLY A 145 -6.55 6.96 -11.67
CA GLY A 145 -6.81 5.62 -11.21
C GLY A 145 -7.23 5.82 -9.78
N ASP A 146 -8.53 6.05 -9.67
CA ASP A 146 -9.31 5.95 -8.49
C ASP A 146 -8.58 5.07 -7.48
N ARG A 147 -8.13 5.65 -6.36
CA ARG A 147 -7.47 4.94 -5.24
C ARG A 147 -8.20 3.66 -4.87
N LEU A 148 -9.53 3.65 -5.04
CA LEU A 148 -10.37 2.48 -4.86
C LEU A 148 -10.17 1.44 -5.96
N GLN A 149 -9.87 1.84 -7.20
CA GLN A 149 -9.63 0.91 -8.30
C GLN A 149 -8.33 0.13 -8.08
N HIS A 150 -7.31 0.77 -7.54
CA HIS A 150 -6.06 0.11 -7.16
C HIS A 150 -6.31 -0.92 -6.05
N VAL A 151 -7.02 -0.52 -4.97
CA VAL A 151 -7.41 -1.47 -3.92
C VAL A 151 -8.28 -2.59 -4.47
N LEU A 152 -9.18 -2.31 -5.41
CA LEU A 152 -9.99 -3.33 -6.06
C LEU A 152 -9.15 -4.33 -6.85
N ALA A 153 -8.13 -3.87 -7.59
CA ALA A 153 -7.20 -4.75 -8.31
C ALA A 153 -6.47 -5.67 -7.32
N TYR A 154 -5.91 -5.11 -6.25
CA TYR A 154 -5.26 -5.88 -5.19
C TYR A 154 -6.20 -6.91 -4.55
N MET A 155 -7.44 -6.52 -4.24
CA MET A 155 -8.46 -7.44 -3.73
C MET A 155 -8.76 -8.58 -4.71
N ASN A 156 -8.76 -8.30 -6.03
CA ASN A 156 -9.00 -9.31 -7.06
C ASN A 156 -7.86 -10.31 -7.21
N GLU A 157 -6.63 -9.92 -6.97
CA GLU A 157 -5.46 -10.80 -7.03
C GLU A 157 -5.28 -11.62 -5.74
N HIS A 158 -5.66 -11.05 -4.60
CA HIS A 158 -5.36 -11.63 -3.28
C HIS A 158 -6.60 -12.07 -2.48
N PHE A 159 -7.78 -12.22 -3.12
CA PHE A 159 -9.04 -12.50 -2.42
C PHE A 159 -9.04 -13.80 -1.61
N THR A 160 -8.20 -14.78 -1.96
CA THR A 160 -8.05 -16.03 -1.21
C THR A 160 -7.23 -15.87 0.07
N GLN A 161 -6.44 -14.79 0.17
CA GLN A 161 -5.62 -14.50 1.34
C GLN A 161 -6.41 -13.75 2.43
N ARG A 162 -5.86 -13.71 3.65
CA ARG A 162 -6.43 -12.90 4.73
C ARG A 162 -6.10 -11.43 4.51
N LEU A 163 -7.07 -10.68 3.99
CA LEU A 163 -6.98 -9.23 3.86
C LEU A 163 -7.80 -8.58 4.97
N SER A 164 -7.21 -7.67 5.74
CA SER A 164 -7.95 -6.84 6.68
C SER A 164 -8.52 -5.60 5.97
N ILE A 165 -9.66 -5.12 6.43
CA ILE A 165 -10.27 -3.91 5.86
C ILE A 165 -9.45 -2.67 6.22
N GLU A 166 -8.80 -2.69 7.38
CA GLU A 166 -7.86 -1.66 7.83
C GLU A 166 -6.70 -1.53 6.83
N MET A 167 -6.05 -2.65 6.47
CA MET A 167 -4.98 -2.66 5.47
C MET A 167 -5.45 -2.13 4.11
N LEU A 168 -6.66 -2.50 3.68
CA LEU A 168 -7.22 -2.01 2.41
C LEU A 168 -7.55 -0.52 2.46
N ALA A 169 -7.99 -0.01 3.62
CA ALA A 169 -8.19 1.42 3.85
C ALA A 169 -6.85 2.16 3.80
N ASP A 170 -5.83 1.66 4.49
CA ASP A 170 -4.48 2.23 4.47
C ASP A 170 -3.90 2.25 3.03
N MET A 171 -4.10 1.18 2.27
CA MET A 171 -3.72 1.14 0.84
C MET A 171 -4.40 2.21 0.00
N SER A 172 -5.64 2.57 0.32
CA SER A 172 -6.39 3.60 -0.40
C SER A 172 -6.02 5.01 0.04
N GLY A 173 -5.29 5.17 1.16
CA GLY A 173 -5.03 6.46 1.79
C GLY A 173 -6.28 7.10 2.41
N TYR A 174 -7.34 6.33 2.66
CA TYR A 174 -8.53 6.79 3.36
C TYR A 174 -8.59 6.24 4.79
N SER A 175 -9.25 6.98 5.69
CA SER A 175 -9.61 6.39 6.98
C SER A 175 -10.54 5.18 6.77
N TYR A 176 -10.55 4.24 7.72
CA TYR A 176 -11.37 3.02 7.69
C TYR A 176 -12.83 3.28 7.28
N ASP A 177 -13.49 4.24 7.94
CA ASP A 177 -14.90 4.55 7.67
C ASP A 177 -15.10 5.22 6.30
N ARG A 178 -14.18 6.13 5.93
CA ARG A 178 -14.22 6.80 4.61
C ARG A 178 -14.01 5.80 3.47
N PHE A 179 -13.04 4.89 3.61
CA PHE A 179 -12.81 3.82 2.65
C PHE A 179 -14.04 2.95 2.45
N ARG A 180 -14.64 2.45 3.54
CA ARG A 180 -15.84 1.60 3.48
C ARG A 180 -17.01 2.30 2.80
N HIS A 181 -17.20 3.58 3.08
CA HIS A 181 -18.29 4.39 2.49
C HIS A 181 -18.06 4.55 0.99
N LEU A 182 -16.91 5.07 0.59
CA LEU A 182 -16.58 5.31 -0.82
C LEU A 182 -16.56 4.03 -1.65
N PHE A 183 -16.00 2.95 -1.10
CA PHE A 183 -15.98 1.65 -1.77
C PHE A 183 -17.41 1.12 -2.02
N LYS A 184 -18.29 1.21 -1.00
CA LYS A 184 -19.70 0.80 -1.14
C LYS A 184 -20.44 1.67 -2.15
N GLU A 185 -20.24 2.97 -2.11
CA GLU A 185 -20.83 3.92 -3.07
C GLU A 185 -20.43 3.60 -4.50
N LYS A 186 -19.15 3.34 -4.73
CA LYS A 186 -18.61 3.10 -6.06
C LYS A 186 -18.91 1.70 -6.60
N TYR A 187 -18.77 0.65 -5.78
CA TYR A 187 -18.88 -0.75 -6.24
C TYR A 187 -20.16 -1.46 -5.77
N GLY A 188 -21.07 -0.74 -5.14
CA GLY A 188 -22.39 -1.26 -4.73
C GLY A 188 -22.38 -2.22 -3.54
N ALA A 189 -21.20 -2.58 -3.02
CA ALA A 189 -21.04 -3.50 -1.89
C ALA A 189 -19.92 -3.05 -0.97
N SER A 190 -20.01 -3.39 0.33
CA SER A 190 -18.89 -3.16 1.25
C SER A 190 -17.68 -4.01 0.84
N PRO A 191 -16.42 -3.59 1.18
CA PRO A 191 -15.22 -4.36 0.87
C PRO A 191 -15.29 -5.83 1.31
N SER A 192 -15.75 -6.08 2.55
CA SER A 192 -15.92 -7.44 3.08
C SER A 192 -16.97 -8.26 2.29
N ARG A 193 -18.04 -7.62 1.86
CA ARG A 193 -19.09 -8.26 1.04
C ARG A 193 -18.57 -8.60 -0.36
N TYR A 194 -17.80 -7.69 -0.96
CA TYR A 194 -17.15 -7.91 -2.25
C TYR A 194 -16.22 -9.12 -2.20
N MET A 195 -15.33 -9.18 -1.19
CA MET A 195 -14.43 -10.31 -0.96
C MET A 195 -15.19 -11.65 -0.81
N LEU A 196 -16.26 -11.63 -0.01
CA LEU A 196 -17.09 -12.83 0.18
C LEU A 196 -17.67 -13.33 -1.14
N ILE A 197 -18.23 -12.45 -1.96
CA ILE A 197 -18.80 -12.82 -3.27
C ILE A 197 -17.72 -13.43 -4.16
N LYS A 198 -16.54 -12.81 -4.25
CA LYS A 198 -15.42 -13.34 -5.04
C LYS A 198 -14.99 -14.74 -4.60
N ARG A 199 -14.84 -14.96 -3.31
CA ARG A 199 -14.52 -16.29 -2.75
C ARG A 199 -15.57 -17.34 -3.06
N LEU A 200 -16.84 -16.97 -2.96
CA LEU A 200 -17.93 -17.88 -3.28
C LEU A 200 -18.00 -18.22 -4.77
N ASP A 201 -17.74 -17.26 -5.64
CA ASP A 201 -17.73 -17.51 -7.10
C ASP A 201 -16.54 -18.40 -7.49
N TYR A 202 -15.38 -18.19 -6.86
CA TYR A 202 -14.24 -19.08 -7.05
C TYR A 202 -14.52 -20.49 -6.49
N ALA A 203 -15.14 -20.60 -5.32
CA ALA A 203 -15.56 -21.90 -4.77
C ALA A 203 -16.58 -22.61 -5.69
N LYS A 204 -17.53 -21.92 -6.29
CA LYS A 204 -18.47 -22.49 -7.29
C LYS A 204 -17.71 -23.05 -8.50
N HIS A 205 -16.69 -22.31 -8.97
CA HIS A 205 -15.84 -22.78 -10.05
C HIS A 205 -15.10 -24.05 -9.67
N LEU A 206 -14.45 -24.10 -8.50
CA LEU A 206 -13.76 -25.30 -8.01
C LEU A 206 -14.71 -26.50 -7.83
N LEU A 207 -15.91 -26.27 -7.29
CA LEU A 207 -16.95 -27.30 -7.14
C LEU A 207 -17.41 -27.88 -8.49
N ALA A 208 -17.41 -27.09 -9.54
CA ALA A 208 -17.83 -27.49 -10.88
C ALA A 208 -16.70 -28.19 -11.68
N SER A 209 -15.45 -27.71 -11.53
CA SER A 209 -14.32 -28.10 -12.38
C SER A 209 -13.38 -29.12 -11.76
N THR A 210 -13.49 -29.41 -10.45
CA THR A 210 -12.56 -30.29 -9.74
C THR A 210 -13.27 -31.36 -8.90
N GLN A 211 -12.51 -32.39 -8.48
CA GLN A 211 -12.95 -33.41 -7.52
C GLN A 211 -12.44 -33.14 -6.10
N MET A 212 -11.95 -31.93 -5.81
CA MET A 212 -11.44 -31.55 -4.49
C MET A 212 -12.50 -31.81 -3.41
N SER A 213 -12.07 -32.16 -2.19
CA SER A 213 -12.99 -32.28 -1.06
C SER A 213 -13.64 -30.90 -0.75
N ILE A 214 -14.76 -30.92 -0.03
CA ILE A 214 -15.40 -29.64 0.38
C ILE A 214 -14.47 -28.83 1.29
N SER A 215 -13.65 -29.50 2.10
CA SER A 215 -12.64 -28.89 2.96
C SER A 215 -11.54 -28.21 2.14
N ASP A 216 -11.01 -28.91 1.12
CA ASP A 216 -9.98 -28.34 0.24
C ASP A 216 -10.51 -27.13 -0.55
N VAL A 217 -11.75 -27.20 -1.06
CA VAL A 217 -12.41 -26.06 -1.71
C VAL A 217 -12.56 -24.88 -0.75
N SER A 218 -12.92 -25.14 0.51
CA SER A 218 -13.02 -24.13 1.55
C SER A 218 -11.69 -23.39 1.77
N ALA A 219 -10.61 -24.16 1.93
CA ALA A 219 -9.26 -23.65 2.15
C ALA A 219 -8.75 -22.86 0.92
N GLU A 220 -8.87 -23.45 -0.27
CA GLU A 220 -8.42 -22.83 -1.52
C GLU A 220 -9.17 -21.54 -1.85
N ALA A 221 -10.46 -21.46 -1.53
CA ALA A 221 -11.27 -20.25 -1.68
C ALA A 221 -11.03 -19.21 -0.57
N GLY A 222 -10.11 -19.44 0.38
CA GLY A 222 -9.69 -18.49 1.39
C GLY A 222 -10.64 -18.35 2.58
N PHE A 223 -11.45 -19.37 2.90
CA PHE A 223 -12.28 -19.37 4.11
C PHE A 223 -11.47 -19.82 5.33
N VAL A 224 -11.81 -19.27 6.49
CA VAL A 224 -11.10 -19.57 7.75
C VAL A 224 -11.34 -21.02 8.21
N ASN A 225 -12.53 -21.55 7.94
CA ASN A 225 -12.91 -22.93 8.26
C ASN A 225 -14.14 -23.37 7.45
N ASP A 226 -14.37 -24.67 7.41
CA ASP A 226 -15.42 -25.33 6.63
C ASP A 226 -16.84 -24.95 7.10
N ALA A 227 -17.02 -24.74 8.40
CA ALA A 227 -18.32 -24.36 8.94
C ALA A 227 -18.74 -22.95 8.44
N GLN A 228 -17.79 -22.00 8.45
CA GLN A 228 -18.01 -20.66 7.90
C GLN A 228 -18.32 -20.74 6.40
N PHE A 229 -17.52 -21.50 5.64
CA PHE A 229 -17.74 -21.70 4.21
C PHE A 229 -19.13 -22.27 3.92
N CYS A 230 -19.48 -23.40 4.53
CA CYS A 230 -20.78 -24.07 4.29
C CYS A 230 -21.97 -23.16 4.62
N ASN A 231 -21.89 -22.41 5.72
CA ASN A 231 -22.94 -21.51 6.14
C ASN A 231 -23.10 -20.32 5.17
N MET A 232 -21.98 -19.68 4.80
CA MET A 232 -22.00 -18.55 3.88
C MET A 232 -22.42 -18.98 2.48
N PHE A 233 -21.92 -20.10 1.99
CA PHE A 233 -22.30 -20.65 0.68
C PHE A 233 -23.80 -20.97 0.62
N LYS A 234 -24.34 -21.65 1.63
CA LYS A 234 -25.78 -21.96 1.70
C LYS A 234 -26.63 -20.68 1.77
N ARG A 235 -26.20 -19.68 2.55
CA ARG A 235 -26.91 -18.40 2.66
C ARG A 235 -26.99 -17.67 1.32
N GLU A 236 -25.91 -17.69 0.53
CA GLU A 236 -25.81 -16.94 -0.71
C GLU A 236 -26.36 -17.69 -1.94
N THR A 237 -26.30 -19.03 -1.92
CA THR A 237 -26.71 -19.86 -3.09
C THR A 237 -28.02 -20.64 -2.86
N GLY A 238 -28.54 -20.65 -1.63
CA GLY A 238 -29.73 -21.40 -1.22
C GLY A 238 -29.46 -22.89 -0.97
N THR A 239 -28.27 -23.41 -1.35
CA THR A 239 -27.93 -24.84 -1.24
C THR A 239 -26.55 -25.05 -0.60
N THR A 240 -26.32 -26.26 -0.03
CA THR A 240 -24.99 -26.58 0.53
C THR A 240 -23.97 -26.80 -0.61
N PRO A 241 -22.67 -26.62 -0.37
CA PRO A 241 -21.63 -26.89 -1.37
C PRO A 241 -21.72 -28.31 -1.96
N ARG A 242 -21.99 -29.30 -1.10
CA ARG A 242 -22.16 -30.70 -1.49
C ARG A 242 -23.37 -30.92 -2.42
N SER A 243 -24.52 -30.30 -2.06
CA SER A 243 -25.72 -30.38 -2.90
C SER A 243 -25.53 -29.63 -4.21
N TYR A 244 -24.85 -28.49 -4.18
CA TYR A 244 -24.53 -27.70 -5.37
C TYR A 244 -23.72 -28.54 -6.38
N ARG A 245 -22.64 -29.21 -5.94
CA ARG A 245 -21.85 -30.11 -6.78
C ARG A 245 -22.67 -31.25 -7.35
N LYS A 246 -23.48 -31.90 -6.52
CA LYS A 246 -24.35 -33.01 -6.97
C LYS A 246 -25.33 -32.57 -8.07
N ASN A 247 -25.91 -31.39 -7.92
CA ASN A 247 -26.87 -30.86 -8.91
C ASN A 247 -26.22 -30.52 -10.25
N LEU A 248 -24.93 -30.10 -10.25
CA LEU A 248 -24.17 -29.87 -11.49
C LEU A 248 -23.91 -31.17 -12.25
N GLN A 249 -23.57 -32.25 -11.52
CA GLN A 249 -23.30 -33.56 -12.12
C GLN A 249 -24.55 -34.17 -12.78
N ILE A 250 -25.76 -33.92 -12.22
CA ILE A 250 -27.02 -34.40 -12.78
C ILE A 250 -27.42 -33.64 -14.05
N LYS A 251 -27.02 -32.36 -14.18
CA LYS A 251 -27.34 -31.52 -15.35
C LYS A 251 -26.45 -31.82 -16.58
N ASN A 252 -25.33 -32.50 -16.39
CA ASN A 252 -24.36 -32.84 -17.42
C ASN A 252 -24.48 -34.30 -17.93
N ILE A 253 -25.53 -34.99 -17.52
CA ILE A 253 -25.99 -36.30 -18.03
C ILE A 253 -27.24 -36.08 -18.87
#